data_b0768efd92466f4e0609c599dcc8ac2e
#
_entry.id   b0768efd92466f4e0609c599dcc8ac2e
#
_cell.length_a   1.000
_cell.length_b   1.000
_cell.length_c   1.000
_cell.angle_alpha   90.00
_cell.angle_beta   90.00
_cell.angle_gamma   90.00
#
_symmetry.space_group_name_H-M   'P 1'
#
loop_
_entity.id
_entity.type
_entity.pdbx_description
1 polymer ?
#
loop_
_entity_poly.entity_id
_entity_poly.type
_entity_poly.pdbx_seq_one_letter_code
_entity_poly.pdbx_strand_id
1 'polypeptide(L)'
;VTVVFAGGGTGGHLYPAIAIADALRSRATIAFIGSADRLETTIVPRAGYPLHTVSAHALPRRLSFDLLRAIARNVKGTLQSLTLLAAARPDLVVATGGYVCFPVALAARIRQLVGLSRAPIVLLEPNLTPGVTTRLLAPIVDEIWGECGGFARRLRAKCRSTGVPVRSSLRTLPSRAEAASRLGLDPGKPVLLAIGGSQGARAINDALVTALQSDALPRNWQVLALTGAAEYAKVSAAVRTAENAAAVSFVARPYLDEMGDAYAVADLVLARAGASTLGELAALGKPAVLVPYPFATEAHQRANATRFEAAGAAIVTTDAQLASGALPAVLAEATAPQRLALLSANARQLGQNDPLAQILARIDSLVCGRGQA
;
A
#
# COMPACT_ATOMS: atom_id res chain seq x y z
N VAL A 1 -14.91 -8.17 -21.25
CA VAL A 1 -15.15 -7.27 -20.12
C VAL A 1 -14.08 -6.19 -20.13
N THR A 2 -14.48 -4.92 -19.96
CA THR A 2 -13.56 -3.78 -19.86
C THR A 2 -13.60 -3.21 -18.46
N VAL A 3 -12.45 -3.13 -17.80
CA VAL A 3 -12.32 -2.57 -16.45
C VAL A 3 -11.41 -1.34 -16.49
N VAL A 4 -11.91 -0.22 -16.00
CA VAL A 4 -11.14 1.01 -15.89
C VAL A 4 -10.79 1.24 -14.42
N PHE A 5 -9.50 1.32 -14.14
CA PHE A 5 -8.98 1.70 -12.82
C PHE A 5 -8.69 3.20 -12.79
N ALA A 6 -9.15 3.87 -11.74
CA ALA A 6 -8.81 5.26 -11.46
C ALA A 6 -8.05 5.34 -10.16
N GLY A 7 -6.82 5.83 -10.18
CA GLY A 7 -6.01 5.90 -8.97
C GLY A 7 -4.65 6.51 -9.21
N GLY A 8 -4.03 6.97 -8.13
CA GLY A 8 -2.69 7.55 -8.24
C GLY A 8 -2.19 8.17 -6.94
N GLY A 9 -1.06 8.83 -7.08
CA GLY A 9 -0.40 9.58 -6.00
C GLY A 9 0.56 8.76 -5.16
N THR A 10 0.18 7.56 -4.71
CA THR A 10 1.04 6.71 -3.86
C THR A 10 0.97 5.23 -4.26
N GLY A 11 2.02 4.47 -3.91
CA GLY A 11 2.03 3.02 -4.09
C GLY A 11 0.89 2.31 -3.37
N GLY A 12 0.44 2.85 -2.23
CA GLY A 12 -0.68 2.31 -1.45
C GLY A 12 -2.01 2.26 -2.20
N HIS A 13 -2.20 3.11 -3.20
CA HIS A 13 -3.37 3.10 -4.08
C HIS A 13 -3.15 2.29 -5.36
N LEU A 14 -1.92 2.30 -5.87
CA LEU A 14 -1.59 1.68 -7.16
C LEU A 14 -1.37 0.18 -7.07
N TYR A 15 -0.62 -0.32 -6.08
CA TYR A 15 -0.34 -1.75 -5.99
C TYR A 15 -1.58 -2.63 -5.77
N PRO A 16 -2.56 -2.24 -4.94
CA PRO A 16 -3.83 -2.95 -4.88
C PRO A 16 -4.60 -2.96 -6.22
N ALA A 17 -4.57 -1.85 -6.98
CA ALA A 17 -5.17 -1.78 -8.30
C ALA A 17 -4.49 -2.73 -9.29
N ILE A 18 -3.15 -2.74 -9.30
CA ILE A 18 -2.35 -3.65 -10.15
C ILE A 18 -2.60 -5.10 -9.78
N ALA A 19 -2.70 -5.42 -8.49
CA ALA A 19 -3.00 -6.78 -8.04
C ALA A 19 -4.34 -7.30 -8.62
N ILE A 20 -5.37 -6.46 -8.65
CA ILE A 20 -6.66 -6.80 -9.26
C ILE A 20 -6.53 -6.88 -10.79
N ALA A 21 -5.85 -5.91 -11.41
CA ALA A 21 -5.63 -5.86 -12.85
C ALA A 21 -4.88 -7.10 -13.36
N ASP A 22 -3.81 -7.51 -12.69
CA ASP A 22 -3.03 -8.70 -13.03
C ASP A 22 -3.88 -9.98 -13.00
N ALA A 23 -4.73 -10.12 -11.98
CA ALA A 23 -5.62 -11.26 -11.87
C ALA A 23 -6.74 -11.28 -12.94
N LEU A 24 -7.04 -10.13 -13.54
CA LEU A 24 -8.01 -9.99 -14.63
C LEU A 24 -7.38 -10.01 -16.01
N ARG A 25 -6.05 -9.98 -16.13
CA ARG A 25 -5.29 -9.78 -17.38
C ARG A 25 -5.71 -10.72 -18.52
N SER A 26 -6.02 -11.98 -18.23
CA SER A 26 -6.37 -12.97 -19.22
C SER A 26 -7.83 -12.90 -19.68
N ARG A 27 -8.70 -12.17 -18.98
CA ARG A 27 -10.16 -12.20 -19.19
C ARG A 27 -10.81 -10.82 -19.31
N ALA A 28 -10.04 -9.74 -19.17
CA ALA A 28 -10.55 -8.39 -19.28
C ALA A 28 -9.59 -7.45 -20.00
N THR A 29 -10.14 -6.47 -20.71
CA THR A 29 -9.39 -5.31 -21.19
C THR A 29 -9.24 -4.33 -20.04
N ILE A 30 -7.99 -3.97 -19.73
CA ILE A 30 -7.66 -3.12 -18.59
C ILE A 30 -7.12 -1.78 -19.08
N ALA A 31 -7.61 -0.69 -18.50
CA ALA A 31 -7.03 0.64 -18.67
C ALA A 31 -6.96 1.37 -17.33
N PHE A 32 -5.95 2.23 -17.20
CA PHE A 32 -5.77 3.08 -16.03
C PHE A 32 -6.00 4.55 -16.40
N ILE A 33 -6.62 5.30 -15.49
CA ILE A 33 -6.73 6.75 -15.55
C ILE A 33 -6.06 7.32 -14.29
N GLY A 34 -5.03 8.14 -14.50
CA GLY A 34 -4.21 8.73 -13.44
C GLY A 34 -3.92 10.21 -13.68
N SER A 35 -3.04 10.79 -12.86
CA SER A 35 -2.46 12.12 -13.08
C SER A 35 -1.16 12.04 -13.88
N ALA A 36 -0.74 13.17 -14.48
CA ALA A 36 0.43 13.18 -15.35
C ALA A 36 1.77 13.31 -14.60
N ASP A 37 1.75 13.56 -13.29
CA ASP A 37 2.90 14.04 -12.52
C ASP A 37 3.23 13.20 -11.27
N ARG A 38 2.69 11.97 -11.18
CA ARG A 38 2.82 11.12 -9.98
C ARG A 38 3.34 9.71 -10.32
N LEU A 39 3.43 8.87 -9.29
CA LEU A 39 3.99 7.51 -9.38
C LEU A 39 3.30 6.62 -10.43
N GLU A 40 2.03 6.87 -10.73
CA GLU A 40 1.29 6.11 -11.74
C GLU A 40 1.92 6.19 -13.13
N THR A 41 2.59 7.30 -13.48
CA THR A 41 3.27 7.45 -14.77
C THR A 41 4.44 6.50 -14.96
N THR A 42 4.98 5.99 -13.89
CA THR A 42 6.08 5.01 -13.90
C THR A 42 5.57 3.59 -13.61
N ILE A 43 4.74 3.43 -12.57
CA ILE A 43 4.34 2.11 -12.07
C ILE A 43 3.39 1.41 -13.03
N VAL A 44 2.37 2.11 -13.56
CA VAL A 44 1.33 1.51 -14.42
C VAL A 44 1.92 1.01 -15.75
N PRO A 45 2.72 1.81 -16.51
CA PRO A 45 3.37 1.33 -17.73
C PRO A 45 4.37 0.19 -17.48
N ARG A 46 5.12 0.24 -16.37
CA ARG A 46 6.03 -0.88 -15.99
C ARG A 46 5.26 -2.18 -15.72
N ALA A 47 4.04 -2.10 -15.20
CA ALA A 47 3.16 -3.25 -15.04
C ALA A 47 2.51 -3.73 -16.36
N GLY A 48 2.79 -3.05 -17.48
CA GLY A 48 2.29 -3.43 -18.81
C GLY A 48 0.84 -3.01 -19.10
N TYR A 49 0.35 -1.95 -18.43
CA TYR A 49 -0.99 -1.43 -18.64
C TYR A 49 -1.00 -0.04 -19.30
N PRO A 50 -1.99 0.25 -20.15
CA PRO A 50 -2.17 1.59 -20.70
C PRO A 50 -2.59 2.56 -19.59
N LEU A 51 -1.95 3.74 -19.56
CA LEU A 51 -2.27 4.84 -18.67
C LEU A 51 -2.75 6.03 -19.48
N HIS A 52 -3.96 6.49 -19.20
CA HIS A 52 -4.49 7.76 -19.67
C HIS A 52 -4.41 8.78 -18.53
N THR A 53 -4.03 10.02 -18.86
CA THR A 53 -3.90 11.05 -17.83
C THR A 53 -5.00 12.10 -17.93
N VAL A 54 -5.49 12.53 -16.77
CA VAL A 54 -6.48 13.61 -16.64
C VAL A 54 -6.01 14.65 -15.65
N SER A 55 -6.53 15.85 -15.80
CA SER A 55 -6.29 16.94 -14.87
C SER A 55 -6.98 16.65 -13.55
N ALA A 56 -6.22 16.63 -12.46
CA ALA A 56 -6.77 16.45 -11.12
C ALA A 56 -5.96 17.24 -10.09
N HIS A 57 -6.60 17.67 -9.03
CA HIS A 57 -5.93 18.40 -7.95
C HIS A 57 -6.61 18.12 -6.61
N ALA A 58 -5.80 18.03 -5.55
CA ALA A 58 -6.32 17.95 -4.20
C ALA A 58 -7.11 19.22 -3.85
N LEU A 59 -8.28 19.06 -3.21
CA LEU A 59 -9.09 20.21 -2.78
C LEU A 59 -8.49 20.80 -1.49
N PRO A 60 -8.04 22.05 -1.49
CA PRO A 60 -7.60 22.74 -0.28
C PRO A 60 -8.73 22.83 0.74
N ARG A 61 -8.37 22.75 2.04
CA ARG A 61 -9.34 22.83 3.15
C ARG A 61 -9.81 24.26 3.46
N ARG A 62 -9.14 25.26 2.90
CA ARG A 62 -9.44 26.69 3.14
C ARG A 62 -9.93 27.33 1.85
N LEU A 63 -10.85 28.29 1.98
CA LEU A 63 -11.26 29.15 0.88
C LEU A 63 -10.05 30.00 0.43
N SER A 64 -9.61 29.79 -0.81
CA SER A 64 -8.44 30.45 -1.38
C SER A 64 -8.51 30.43 -2.91
N PHE A 65 -7.71 31.23 -3.59
CA PHE A 65 -7.55 31.14 -5.06
C PHE A 65 -7.12 29.75 -5.52
N ASP A 66 -6.37 29.01 -4.69
CA ASP A 66 -5.98 27.64 -4.98
C ASP A 66 -7.19 26.68 -4.99
N LEU A 67 -8.22 26.96 -4.18
CA LEU A 67 -9.47 26.19 -4.25
C LEU A 67 -10.17 26.39 -5.60
N LEU A 68 -10.25 27.62 -6.11
CA LEU A 68 -10.85 27.88 -7.43
C LEU A 68 -10.06 27.19 -8.55
N ARG A 69 -8.74 27.25 -8.50
CA ARG A 69 -7.85 26.51 -9.44
C ARG A 69 -8.05 25.01 -9.34
N ALA A 70 -8.16 24.46 -8.12
CA ALA A 70 -8.40 23.04 -7.90
C ALA A 70 -9.76 22.61 -8.46
N ILE A 71 -10.81 23.40 -8.25
CA ILE A 71 -12.14 23.17 -8.83
C ILE A 71 -12.06 23.18 -10.36
N ALA A 72 -11.47 24.20 -10.96
CA ALA A 72 -11.34 24.30 -12.43
C ALA A 72 -10.56 23.10 -13.02
N ARG A 73 -9.47 22.67 -12.37
CA ARG A 73 -8.71 21.47 -12.78
C ARG A 73 -9.54 20.19 -12.67
N ASN A 74 -10.30 20.02 -11.59
CA ASN A 74 -11.15 18.85 -11.41
C ASN A 74 -12.33 18.85 -12.38
N VAL A 75 -12.92 20.00 -12.72
CA VAL A 75 -13.93 20.13 -13.79
C VAL A 75 -13.34 19.73 -15.13
N LYS A 76 -12.15 20.26 -15.49
CA LYS A 76 -11.44 19.86 -16.71
C LYS A 76 -11.18 18.34 -16.72
N GLY A 77 -10.72 17.78 -15.60
CA GLY A 77 -10.49 16.35 -15.47
C GLY A 77 -11.76 15.51 -15.61
N THR A 78 -12.90 16.02 -15.11
CA THR A 78 -14.20 15.36 -15.30
C THR A 78 -14.61 15.33 -16.77
N LEU A 79 -14.43 16.45 -17.50
CA LEU A 79 -14.70 16.49 -18.93
C LEU A 79 -13.79 15.55 -19.74
N GLN A 80 -12.49 15.52 -19.43
CA GLN A 80 -11.55 14.55 -20.01
C GLN A 80 -11.96 13.10 -19.70
N SER A 81 -12.36 12.83 -18.46
CA SER A 81 -12.81 11.51 -18.04
C SER A 81 -14.11 11.07 -18.75
N LEU A 82 -15.04 11.99 -19.01
CA LEU A 82 -16.25 11.69 -19.81
C LEU A 82 -15.89 11.17 -21.20
N THR A 83 -14.92 11.81 -21.88
CA THR A 83 -14.44 11.39 -23.20
C THR A 83 -13.73 10.03 -23.14
N LEU A 84 -12.82 9.83 -22.18
CA LEU A 84 -12.11 8.56 -22.02
C LEU A 84 -13.06 7.41 -21.69
N LEU A 85 -14.01 7.60 -20.78
CA LEU A 85 -15.01 6.59 -20.43
C LEU A 85 -16.01 6.33 -21.57
N ALA A 86 -16.26 7.33 -22.45
CA ALA A 86 -17.07 7.12 -23.64
C ALA A 86 -16.37 6.22 -24.67
N ALA A 87 -15.06 6.41 -24.85
CA ALA A 87 -14.25 5.58 -25.73
C ALA A 87 -14.03 4.17 -25.17
N ALA A 88 -13.70 4.05 -23.88
CA ALA A 88 -13.42 2.78 -23.24
C ALA A 88 -14.66 1.90 -23.02
N ARG A 89 -15.85 2.50 -22.87
CA ARG A 89 -17.12 1.80 -22.56
C ARG A 89 -16.97 0.75 -21.47
N PRO A 90 -16.49 1.13 -20.27
CA PRO A 90 -16.20 0.14 -19.24
C PRO A 90 -17.45 -0.59 -18.75
N ASP A 91 -17.27 -1.85 -18.38
CA ASP A 91 -18.23 -2.66 -17.66
C ASP A 91 -18.13 -2.44 -16.15
N LEU A 92 -16.96 -1.95 -15.67
CA LEU A 92 -16.69 -1.66 -14.29
C LEU A 92 -15.67 -0.49 -14.18
N VAL A 93 -15.91 0.42 -13.26
CA VAL A 93 -14.95 1.47 -12.86
C VAL A 93 -14.51 1.24 -11.42
N VAL A 94 -13.21 1.08 -11.19
CA VAL A 94 -12.62 0.85 -9.87
C VAL A 94 -11.77 2.06 -9.49
N ALA A 95 -12.23 2.88 -8.56
CA ALA A 95 -11.46 3.95 -7.96
C ALA A 95 -10.64 3.41 -6.79
N THR A 96 -9.32 3.64 -6.78
CA THR A 96 -8.42 3.02 -5.79
C THR A 96 -7.79 4.02 -4.82
N GLY A 97 -8.20 5.26 -4.89
CA GLY A 97 -7.73 6.34 -4.01
C GLY A 97 -6.89 7.40 -4.73
N GLY A 98 -6.57 8.45 -3.98
CA GLY A 98 -5.97 9.66 -4.54
C GLY A 98 -7.03 10.60 -5.14
N TYR A 99 -6.64 11.86 -5.34
CA TYR A 99 -7.57 12.88 -5.80
C TYR A 99 -8.01 12.73 -7.27
N VAL A 100 -7.26 11.99 -8.09
CA VAL A 100 -7.63 11.67 -9.48
C VAL A 100 -8.89 10.81 -9.56
N CYS A 101 -9.23 10.06 -8.51
CA CYS A 101 -10.46 9.28 -8.46
C CYS A 101 -11.71 10.15 -8.53
N PHE A 102 -11.66 11.39 -8.01
CA PHE A 102 -12.82 12.25 -7.95
C PHE A 102 -13.38 12.60 -9.34
N PRO A 103 -12.60 13.20 -10.28
CA PRO A 103 -13.11 13.52 -11.61
C PRO A 103 -13.55 12.28 -12.40
N VAL A 104 -12.86 11.14 -12.24
CA VAL A 104 -13.20 9.90 -12.96
C VAL A 104 -14.51 9.29 -12.44
N ALA A 105 -14.67 9.14 -11.12
CA ALA A 105 -15.89 8.61 -10.53
C ALA A 105 -17.09 9.54 -10.78
N LEU A 106 -16.89 10.86 -10.72
CA LEU A 106 -17.94 11.82 -11.05
C LEU A 106 -18.37 11.71 -12.51
N ALA A 107 -17.43 11.60 -13.45
CA ALA A 107 -17.72 11.39 -14.87
C ALA A 107 -18.48 10.08 -15.10
N ALA A 108 -18.08 8.99 -14.44
CA ALA A 108 -18.77 7.71 -14.51
C ALA A 108 -20.21 7.82 -13.99
N ARG A 109 -20.43 8.52 -12.86
CA ARG A 109 -21.76 8.74 -12.29
C ARG A 109 -22.63 9.62 -13.21
N ILE A 110 -22.08 10.69 -13.80
CA ILE A 110 -22.80 11.51 -14.78
C ILE A 110 -23.28 10.64 -15.94
N ARG A 111 -22.41 9.79 -16.51
CA ARG A 111 -22.76 8.88 -17.61
C ARG A 111 -23.88 7.90 -17.22
N GLN A 112 -23.89 7.42 -15.97
CA GLN A 112 -24.98 6.57 -15.47
C GLN A 112 -26.30 7.36 -15.38
N LEU A 113 -26.27 8.57 -14.84
CA LEU A 113 -27.47 9.40 -14.63
C LEU A 113 -28.14 9.81 -15.95
N VAL A 114 -27.34 10.04 -17.00
CA VAL A 114 -27.85 10.35 -18.35
C VAL A 114 -28.11 9.12 -19.21
N GLY A 115 -28.05 7.90 -18.66
CA GLY A 115 -28.36 6.66 -19.36
C GLY A 115 -27.30 6.18 -20.36
N LEU A 116 -26.11 6.81 -20.39
CA LEU A 116 -25.02 6.46 -21.31
C LEU A 116 -24.09 5.35 -20.82
N SER A 117 -24.25 4.89 -19.59
CA SER A 117 -23.49 3.79 -19.00
C SER A 117 -24.30 3.14 -17.87
N ARG A 118 -24.08 1.84 -17.69
CA ARG A 118 -24.57 1.10 -16.52
C ARG A 118 -23.41 0.53 -15.67
N ALA A 119 -22.16 0.86 -16.02
CA ALA A 119 -20.98 0.34 -15.32
C ALA A 119 -21.00 0.69 -13.83
N PRO A 120 -20.94 -0.26 -12.91
CA PRO A 120 -20.79 0.03 -11.48
C PRO A 120 -19.52 0.84 -11.23
N ILE A 121 -19.60 1.67 -10.19
CA ILE A 121 -18.49 2.45 -9.69
C ILE A 121 -18.14 1.92 -8.32
N VAL A 122 -16.98 1.34 -8.19
CA VAL A 122 -16.47 0.76 -6.94
C VAL A 122 -15.31 1.60 -6.44
N LEU A 123 -15.24 1.78 -5.14
CA LEU A 123 -14.11 2.43 -4.47
C LEU A 123 -13.37 1.41 -3.60
N LEU A 124 -12.08 1.24 -3.85
CA LEU A 124 -11.21 0.46 -2.98
C LEU A 124 -10.59 1.38 -1.92
N GLU A 125 -10.90 1.14 -0.65
CA GLU A 125 -10.32 1.84 0.50
C GLU A 125 -9.50 0.85 1.33
N PRO A 126 -8.18 0.87 1.21
CA PRO A 126 -7.33 -0.08 1.91
C PRO A 126 -7.16 0.23 3.40
N ASN A 127 -7.46 1.45 3.84
CA ASN A 127 -7.27 1.83 5.24
C ASN A 127 -8.50 1.52 6.09
N LEU A 128 -8.27 1.19 7.35
CA LEU A 128 -9.34 0.98 8.33
C LEU A 128 -10.18 2.24 8.58
N THR A 129 -9.54 3.42 8.53
CA THR A 129 -10.22 4.71 8.60
C THR A 129 -10.33 5.29 7.20
N PRO A 130 -11.56 5.60 6.70
CA PRO A 130 -11.75 6.09 5.35
C PRO A 130 -11.13 7.48 5.16
N GLY A 131 -10.32 7.62 4.10
CA GLY A 131 -9.71 8.89 3.73
C GLY A 131 -10.72 9.93 3.23
N VAL A 132 -10.27 11.18 3.06
CA VAL A 132 -11.12 12.29 2.56
C VAL A 132 -11.73 11.94 1.20
N THR A 133 -10.94 11.37 0.28
CA THR A 133 -11.43 10.95 -1.04
C THR A 133 -12.58 9.96 -0.91
N THR A 134 -12.46 8.96 -0.04
CA THR A 134 -13.49 7.95 0.21
C THR A 134 -14.76 8.59 0.73
N ARG A 135 -14.67 9.53 1.66
CA ARG A 135 -15.85 10.23 2.20
C ARG A 135 -16.56 11.07 1.14
N LEU A 136 -15.79 11.73 0.26
CA LEU A 136 -16.34 12.54 -0.83
C LEU A 136 -16.97 11.68 -1.92
N LEU A 137 -16.38 10.53 -2.22
CA LEU A 137 -16.87 9.63 -3.28
C LEU A 137 -17.99 8.69 -2.82
N ALA A 138 -18.10 8.40 -1.53
CA ALA A 138 -19.08 7.46 -1.00
C ALA A 138 -20.55 7.72 -1.44
N PRO A 139 -21.02 8.98 -1.59
CA PRO A 139 -22.37 9.22 -2.10
C PRO A 139 -22.57 8.77 -3.54
N ILE A 140 -21.53 8.83 -4.36
CA ILE A 140 -21.59 8.63 -5.81
C ILE A 140 -21.11 7.26 -6.27
N VAL A 141 -20.46 6.47 -5.42
CA VAL A 141 -20.06 5.08 -5.74
C VAL A 141 -21.17 4.10 -5.36
N ASP A 142 -21.18 2.96 -6.00
CA ASP A 142 -22.17 1.91 -5.75
C ASP A 142 -21.72 1.01 -4.59
N GLU A 143 -20.43 0.67 -4.51
CA GLU A 143 -19.82 -0.10 -3.43
C GLU A 143 -18.48 0.47 -3.00
N ILE A 144 -18.09 0.16 -1.75
CA ILE A 144 -16.75 0.40 -1.22
C ILE A 144 -16.18 -0.96 -0.80
N TRP A 145 -14.99 -1.29 -1.27
CA TRP A 145 -14.28 -2.51 -0.92
C TRP A 145 -13.09 -2.19 -0.02
N GLY A 146 -12.89 -2.96 1.04
CA GLY A 146 -11.77 -2.77 1.96
C GLY A 146 -12.09 -3.24 3.38
N GLU A 147 -11.49 -2.59 4.35
CA GLU A 147 -11.68 -2.88 5.77
C GLU A 147 -12.80 -2.02 6.37
N CYS A 148 -13.99 -2.58 6.49
CA CYS A 148 -15.20 -1.83 6.86
C CYS A 148 -15.34 -1.51 8.37
N GLY A 149 -14.49 -2.09 9.22
CA GLY A 149 -14.64 -2.02 10.68
C GLY A 149 -14.65 -0.62 11.29
N GLY A 150 -13.82 0.28 10.76
CA GLY A 150 -13.72 1.67 11.21
C GLY A 150 -14.68 2.65 10.55
N PHE A 151 -15.61 2.18 9.69
CA PHE A 151 -16.48 3.04 8.91
C PHE A 151 -17.74 3.45 9.69
N ALA A 152 -18.12 4.72 9.56
CA ALA A 152 -19.41 5.21 10.06
C ALA A 152 -20.59 4.48 9.39
N ARG A 153 -21.74 4.39 10.08
CA ARG A 153 -22.92 3.61 9.66
C ARG A 153 -23.31 3.82 8.18
N ARG A 154 -23.30 5.07 7.69
CA ARG A 154 -23.68 5.39 6.31
C ARG A 154 -22.71 4.80 5.26
N LEU A 155 -21.41 4.81 5.55
CA LEU A 155 -20.39 4.24 4.67
C LEU A 155 -20.39 2.72 4.76
N ARG A 156 -20.61 2.18 5.96
CA ARG A 156 -20.66 0.74 6.21
C ARG A 156 -21.77 0.04 5.40
N ALA A 157 -22.88 0.72 5.15
CA ALA A 157 -23.98 0.16 4.34
C ALA A 157 -23.59 -0.16 2.90
N LYS A 158 -22.61 0.57 2.32
CA LYS A 158 -22.05 0.32 0.98
C LYS A 158 -20.75 -0.46 1.02
N CYS A 159 -20.18 -0.71 2.20
CA CYS A 159 -18.87 -1.32 2.34
C CYS A 159 -18.98 -2.85 2.38
N ARG A 160 -18.06 -3.48 1.63
CA ARG A 160 -17.82 -4.92 1.67
C ARG A 160 -16.43 -5.17 2.24
N SER A 161 -16.37 -5.96 3.28
CA SER A 161 -15.12 -6.31 3.94
C SER A 161 -14.36 -7.32 3.08
N THR A 162 -13.53 -6.81 2.18
CA THR A 162 -12.70 -7.64 1.28
C THR A 162 -11.25 -7.74 1.74
N GLY A 163 -10.82 -6.86 2.62
CA GLY A 163 -9.39 -6.69 2.91
C GLY A 163 -8.64 -5.95 1.78
N VAL A 164 -7.32 -5.98 1.84
CA VAL A 164 -6.42 -5.31 0.89
C VAL A 164 -5.81 -6.35 -0.05
N PRO A 165 -6.07 -6.28 -1.37
CA PRO A 165 -5.50 -7.22 -2.32
C PRO A 165 -4.00 -7.03 -2.44
N VAL A 166 -3.27 -8.14 -2.48
CA VAL A 166 -1.81 -8.21 -2.56
C VAL A 166 -1.40 -8.73 -3.94
N ARG A 167 -0.32 -8.19 -4.49
CA ARG A 167 0.22 -8.57 -5.79
C ARG A 167 0.44 -10.07 -5.90
N SER A 168 0.12 -10.64 -7.05
CA SER A 168 0.29 -12.07 -7.32
C SER A 168 1.75 -12.51 -7.21
N SER A 169 2.71 -11.65 -7.56
CA SER A 169 4.14 -11.90 -7.41
C SER A 169 4.59 -12.17 -5.97
N LEU A 170 3.82 -11.74 -4.99
CA LEU A 170 4.09 -12.02 -3.58
C LEU A 170 3.44 -13.33 -3.08
N ARG A 171 2.60 -13.99 -3.88
CA ARG A 171 2.00 -15.28 -3.51
C ARG A 171 2.96 -16.45 -3.68
N THR A 172 3.94 -16.31 -4.58
CA THR A 172 4.99 -17.30 -4.81
C THR A 172 6.32 -16.61 -4.66
N LEU A 173 6.86 -16.67 -3.45
CA LEU A 173 8.16 -16.10 -3.15
C LEU A 173 9.28 -16.99 -3.71
N PRO A 174 10.43 -16.43 -4.11
CA PRO A 174 11.62 -17.21 -4.39
C PRO A 174 12.09 -17.96 -3.15
N SER A 175 12.96 -18.95 -3.35
CA SER A 175 13.62 -19.61 -2.22
C SER A 175 14.46 -18.60 -1.42
N ARG A 176 14.58 -18.83 -0.10
CA ARG A 176 15.41 -17.98 0.76
C ARG A 176 16.86 -17.89 0.25
N ALA A 177 17.41 -18.99 -0.23
CA ALA A 177 18.79 -19.04 -0.72
C ALA A 177 19.00 -18.19 -1.97
N GLU A 178 18.09 -18.26 -2.95
CA GLU A 178 18.14 -17.45 -4.16
C GLU A 178 17.98 -15.97 -3.85
N ALA A 179 17.01 -15.63 -3.02
CA ALA A 179 16.76 -14.25 -2.60
C ALA A 179 17.95 -13.67 -1.81
N ALA A 180 18.51 -14.42 -0.88
CA ALA A 180 19.69 -14.02 -0.11
C ALA A 180 20.89 -13.77 -1.01
N SER A 181 21.15 -14.66 -1.99
CA SER A 181 22.23 -14.50 -2.97
C SER A 181 22.08 -13.20 -3.77
N ARG A 182 20.86 -12.89 -4.28
CA ARG A 182 20.59 -11.64 -5.02
C ARG A 182 20.74 -10.39 -4.17
N LEU A 183 20.46 -10.49 -2.88
CA LEU A 183 20.52 -9.36 -1.95
C LEU A 183 21.89 -9.17 -1.29
N GLY A 184 22.80 -10.16 -1.39
CA GLY A 184 24.11 -10.15 -0.73
C GLY A 184 24.01 -10.47 0.76
N LEU A 185 23.09 -11.38 1.14
CA LEU A 185 22.82 -11.82 2.50
C LEU A 185 23.22 -13.29 2.70
N ASP A 186 23.48 -13.68 3.93
CA ASP A 186 23.71 -15.07 4.33
C ASP A 186 22.35 -15.77 4.56
N PRO A 187 21.97 -16.80 3.81
CA PRO A 187 20.70 -17.48 3.96
C PRO A 187 20.54 -18.21 5.30
N GLY A 188 21.65 -18.49 5.99
CA GLY A 188 21.66 -19.17 7.29
C GLY A 188 21.38 -18.25 8.48
N LYS A 189 21.38 -16.93 8.29
CA LYS A 189 21.18 -15.95 9.36
C LYS A 189 19.81 -15.31 9.28
N PRO A 190 19.14 -15.01 10.41
CA PRO A 190 17.88 -14.28 10.40
C PRO A 190 18.08 -12.83 9.90
N VAL A 191 17.02 -12.29 9.27
CA VAL A 191 17.05 -10.97 8.61
C VAL A 191 15.95 -10.06 9.19
N LEU A 192 16.37 -8.90 9.67
CA LEU A 192 15.50 -7.75 9.93
C LEU A 192 15.36 -6.95 8.64
N LEU A 193 14.17 -6.95 8.05
CA LEU A 193 13.81 -6.13 6.90
C LEU A 193 13.22 -4.80 7.36
N ALA A 194 13.85 -3.68 7.02
CA ALA A 194 13.32 -2.35 7.32
C ALA A 194 12.71 -1.69 6.08
N ILE A 195 11.44 -1.27 6.14
CA ILE A 195 10.68 -0.67 5.04
C ILE A 195 10.12 0.68 5.45
N GLY A 196 10.67 1.76 4.87
CA GLY A 196 10.16 3.12 5.08
C GLY A 196 8.99 3.53 4.16
N GLY A 197 8.60 2.67 3.21
CA GLY A 197 7.71 3.03 2.10
C GLY A 197 8.48 3.70 0.94
N SER A 198 7.75 4.12 -0.12
CA SER A 198 8.36 4.67 -1.35
C SER A 198 9.21 5.92 -1.15
N GLN A 199 8.92 6.70 -0.11
CA GLN A 199 9.67 7.91 0.24
C GLN A 199 10.78 7.66 1.28
N GLY A 200 10.85 6.45 1.83
CA GLY A 200 11.68 6.15 2.99
C GLY A 200 11.07 6.64 4.31
N ALA A 201 11.73 6.34 5.42
CA ALA A 201 11.30 6.76 6.75
C ALA A 201 12.52 7.18 7.59
N ARG A 202 12.78 8.48 7.62
CA ARG A 202 13.95 9.04 8.30
C ARG A 202 14.08 8.53 9.74
N ALA A 203 12.98 8.54 10.53
CA ALA A 203 13.02 8.09 11.94
C ALA A 203 13.44 6.61 12.07
N ILE A 204 13.00 5.73 11.16
CA ILE A 204 13.43 4.33 11.12
C ILE A 204 14.91 4.23 10.74
N ASN A 205 15.32 4.95 9.69
CA ASN A 205 16.70 4.95 9.23
C ASN A 205 17.67 5.46 10.30
N ASP A 206 17.36 6.59 10.93
CA ASP A 206 18.20 7.19 11.98
C ASP A 206 18.30 6.26 13.20
N ALA A 207 17.20 5.63 13.62
CA ALA A 207 17.21 4.67 14.74
C ALA A 207 18.05 3.42 14.43
N LEU A 208 17.98 2.89 13.21
CA LEU A 208 18.80 1.75 12.78
C LEU A 208 20.28 2.09 12.73
N VAL A 209 20.64 3.27 12.20
CA VAL A 209 22.03 3.74 12.16
C VAL A 209 22.57 3.93 13.57
N THR A 210 21.79 4.53 14.47
CA THR A 210 22.19 4.72 15.88
C THR A 210 22.39 3.37 16.58
N ALA A 211 21.48 2.40 16.36
CA ALA A 211 21.60 1.08 16.95
C ALA A 211 22.81 0.29 16.37
N LEU A 212 23.13 0.47 15.09
CA LEU A 212 24.32 -0.12 14.45
C LEU A 212 25.61 0.45 15.06
N GLN A 213 25.70 1.78 15.19
CA GLN A 213 26.88 2.47 15.72
C GLN A 213 27.15 2.17 17.21
N SER A 214 26.09 1.86 17.98
CA SER A 214 26.19 1.50 19.40
C SER A 214 26.27 -0.02 19.66
N ASP A 215 26.46 -0.85 18.62
CA ASP A 215 26.42 -2.33 18.69
C ASP A 215 25.19 -2.88 19.41
N ALA A 216 24.05 -2.22 19.26
CA ALA A 216 22.82 -2.54 19.93
C ALA A 216 21.79 -3.28 19.06
N LEU A 217 22.17 -3.65 17.83
CA LEU A 217 21.37 -4.54 16.99
C LEU A 217 21.47 -5.99 17.46
N PRO A 218 20.43 -6.82 17.23
CA PRO A 218 20.45 -8.21 17.64
C PRO A 218 21.64 -8.96 17.00
N ARG A 219 22.51 -9.54 17.82
CA ARG A 219 23.65 -10.32 17.35
C ARG A 219 23.18 -11.54 16.56
N ASN A 220 23.96 -11.97 15.58
CA ASN A 220 23.64 -13.05 14.63
C ASN A 220 22.49 -12.73 13.65
N TRP A 221 21.89 -11.54 13.70
CA TRP A 221 20.96 -11.07 12.69
C TRP A 221 21.68 -10.30 11.58
N GLN A 222 21.02 -10.15 10.46
CA GLN A 222 21.39 -9.25 9.38
C GLN A 222 20.30 -8.20 9.20
N VAL A 223 20.65 -7.05 8.67
CA VAL A 223 19.69 -5.98 8.37
C VAL A 223 19.66 -5.72 6.87
N LEU A 224 18.46 -5.76 6.29
CA LEU A 224 18.17 -5.25 4.95
C LEU A 224 17.31 -3.99 5.11
N ALA A 225 17.85 -2.82 4.81
CA ALA A 225 17.16 -1.55 4.94
C ALA A 225 16.81 -0.93 3.59
N LEU A 226 15.51 -0.74 3.32
CA LEU A 226 14.99 0.02 2.18
C LEU A 226 14.81 1.47 2.62
N THR A 227 15.85 2.25 2.42
CA THR A 227 16.02 3.57 3.05
C THR A 227 15.21 4.70 2.39
N GLY A 228 14.75 4.49 1.15
CA GLY A 228 14.30 5.56 0.27
C GLY A 228 15.47 6.27 -0.42
N ALA A 229 15.23 6.76 -1.64
CA ALA A 229 16.29 7.37 -2.46
C ALA A 229 16.93 8.59 -1.78
N ALA A 230 16.14 9.41 -1.09
CA ALA A 230 16.62 10.63 -0.44
C ALA A 230 17.59 10.38 0.73
N GLU A 231 17.40 9.30 1.49
CA GLU A 231 18.21 9.00 2.68
C GLU A 231 19.33 7.97 2.39
N TYR A 232 19.32 7.34 1.20
CA TYR A 232 20.24 6.25 0.87
C TYR A 232 21.73 6.62 1.03
N ALA A 233 22.14 7.76 0.49
CA ALA A 233 23.53 8.20 0.57
C ALA A 233 24.01 8.37 2.01
N LYS A 234 23.18 8.98 2.87
CA LYS A 234 23.46 9.19 4.29
C LYS A 234 23.57 7.85 5.03
N VAL A 235 22.60 6.96 4.86
CA VAL A 235 22.61 5.65 5.55
C VAL A 235 23.77 4.81 5.10
N SER A 236 24.04 4.72 3.77
CA SER A 236 25.17 3.94 3.23
C SER A 236 26.52 4.44 3.72
N ALA A 237 26.69 5.76 3.90
CA ALA A 237 27.92 6.31 4.47
C ALA A 237 28.08 5.91 5.94
N ALA A 238 27.02 5.99 6.72
CA ALA A 238 27.04 5.60 8.14
C ALA A 238 27.33 4.07 8.30
N VAL A 239 26.74 3.23 7.45
CA VAL A 239 26.96 1.79 7.46
C VAL A 239 28.44 1.49 7.17
N ARG A 240 29.03 2.05 6.10
CA ARG A 240 30.46 1.85 5.79
C ARG A 240 31.40 2.26 6.94
N THR A 241 31.06 3.31 7.66
CA THR A 241 31.86 3.75 8.80
C THR A 241 31.77 2.76 9.96
N ALA A 242 30.62 2.11 10.15
CA ALA A 242 30.38 1.17 11.23
C ALA A 242 30.82 -0.29 10.87
N GLU A 243 30.95 -0.66 9.59
CA GLU A 243 31.25 -2.03 9.12
C GLU A 243 32.51 -2.64 9.74
N ASN A 244 33.52 -1.84 10.07
CA ASN A 244 34.76 -2.32 10.69
C ASN A 244 34.62 -2.63 12.20
N ALA A 245 33.54 -2.19 12.85
CA ALA A 245 33.33 -2.35 14.28
C ALA A 245 32.05 -3.15 14.61
N ALA A 246 31.12 -3.26 13.69
CA ALA A 246 29.82 -3.86 13.94
C ALA A 246 29.83 -5.40 13.75
N ALA A 247 29.22 -6.10 14.70
CA ALA A 247 29.02 -7.56 14.63
C ALA A 247 27.86 -7.97 13.68
N VAL A 248 27.12 -7.01 13.12
CA VAL A 248 25.90 -7.21 12.34
C VAL A 248 26.13 -6.79 10.88
N SER A 249 25.85 -7.69 9.94
CA SER A 249 25.84 -7.38 8.51
C SER A 249 24.64 -6.47 8.19
N PHE A 250 24.91 -5.34 7.51
CA PHE A 250 23.88 -4.34 7.18
C PHE A 250 23.91 -3.99 5.69
N VAL A 251 22.86 -4.35 4.98
CA VAL A 251 22.68 -4.05 3.56
C VAL A 251 21.67 -2.93 3.39
N ALA A 252 22.11 -1.78 2.89
CA ALA A 252 21.21 -0.67 2.53
C ALA A 252 20.90 -0.71 1.02
N ARG A 253 19.64 -0.45 0.67
CA ARG A 253 19.19 -0.25 -0.71
C ARG A 253 18.26 0.97 -0.75
N PRO A 254 18.30 1.79 -1.81
CA PRO A 254 17.38 2.94 -1.91
C PRO A 254 15.94 2.48 -2.09
N TYR A 255 15.75 1.42 -2.87
CA TYR A 255 14.46 0.84 -3.24
C TYR A 255 14.65 -0.56 -3.80
N LEU A 256 13.61 -1.38 -3.78
CA LEU A 256 13.52 -2.66 -4.48
C LEU A 256 12.24 -2.68 -5.32
N ASP A 257 12.36 -2.95 -6.61
CA ASP A 257 11.21 -3.18 -7.50
C ASP A 257 10.52 -4.51 -7.14
N GLU A 258 11.33 -5.55 -6.90
CA GLU A 258 10.87 -6.90 -6.56
C GLU A 258 10.96 -7.15 -5.05
N MET A 259 9.87 -6.80 -4.35
CA MET A 259 9.74 -7.01 -2.91
C MET A 259 9.72 -8.49 -2.51
N GLY A 260 9.47 -9.40 -3.45
CA GLY A 260 9.46 -10.84 -3.20
C GLY A 260 10.76 -11.34 -2.59
N ASP A 261 11.92 -10.88 -3.08
CA ASP A 261 13.22 -11.24 -2.52
C ASP A 261 13.38 -10.77 -1.07
N ALA A 262 12.99 -9.52 -0.79
CA ALA A 262 13.08 -8.97 0.56
C ALA A 262 12.18 -9.73 1.54
N TYR A 263 10.94 -10.05 1.13
CA TYR A 263 10.04 -10.83 1.98
C TYR A 263 10.47 -12.30 2.11
N ALA A 264 11.09 -12.90 1.09
CA ALA A 264 11.58 -14.28 1.17
C ALA A 264 12.64 -14.47 2.26
N VAL A 265 13.52 -13.49 2.44
CA VAL A 265 14.60 -13.54 3.45
C VAL A 265 14.15 -13.00 4.81
N ALA A 266 13.11 -12.18 4.90
CA ALA A 266 12.73 -11.50 6.13
C ALA A 266 12.18 -12.45 7.20
N ASP A 267 12.74 -12.38 8.42
CA ASP A 267 12.25 -13.05 9.62
C ASP A 267 11.46 -12.09 10.52
N LEU A 268 11.82 -10.81 10.53
CA LEU A 268 11.10 -9.74 11.20
C LEU A 268 11.08 -8.51 10.29
N VAL A 269 9.96 -7.80 10.26
CA VAL A 269 9.82 -6.57 9.45
C VAL A 269 9.62 -5.36 10.34
N LEU A 270 10.48 -4.35 10.21
CA LEU A 270 10.32 -3.02 10.81
C LEU A 270 9.78 -2.08 9.75
N ALA A 271 8.54 -1.59 9.91
CA ALA A 271 7.90 -0.85 8.82
C ALA A 271 6.96 0.28 9.28
N ARG A 272 6.67 1.21 8.37
CA ARG A 272 5.50 2.08 8.49
C ARG A 272 4.22 1.26 8.35
N ALA A 273 3.14 1.70 9.03
CA ALA A 273 1.85 1.02 9.05
C ALA A 273 0.94 1.42 7.86
N GLY A 274 1.50 1.44 6.65
CA GLY A 274 0.74 1.64 5.42
C GLY A 274 -0.13 0.41 5.10
N ALA A 275 -1.36 0.63 4.65
CA ALA A 275 -2.32 -0.46 4.43
C ALA A 275 -1.83 -1.54 3.47
N SER A 276 -1.13 -1.18 2.37
CA SER A 276 -0.55 -2.17 1.45
C SER A 276 0.52 -3.02 2.11
N THR A 277 1.43 -2.39 2.87
CA THR A 277 2.47 -3.12 3.62
C THR A 277 1.82 -4.08 4.62
N LEU A 278 0.80 -3.63 5.36
CA LEU A 278 0.09 -4.49 6.30
C LEU A 278 -0.65 -5.65 5.63
N GLY A 279 -1.25 -5.40 4.45
CA GLY A 279 -1.83 -6.46 3.63
C GLY A 279 -0.80 -7.51 3.21
N GLU A 280 0.39 -7.06 2.78
CA GLU A 280 1.51 -7.94 2.42
C GLU A 280 2.01 -8.74 3.64
N LEU A 281 2.21 -8.08 4.79
CA LEU A 281 2.63 -8.76 6.03
C LEU A 281 1.64 -9.82 6.49
N ALA A 282 0.34 -9.52 6.44
CA ALA A 282 -0.71 -10.47 6.77
C ALA A 282 -0.71 -11.66 5.80
N ALA A 283 -0.72 -11.40 4.48
CA ALA A 283 -0.74 -12.43 3.44
C ALA A 283 0.46 -13.37 3.52
N LEU A 284 1.63 -12.86 3.93
CA LEU A 284 2.88 -13.62 4.06
C LEU A 284 3.13 -14.15 5.47
N GLY A 285 2.28 -13.82 6.44
CA GLY A 285 2.46 -14.19 7.84
C GLY A 285 3.75 -13.65 8.46
N LYS A 286 4.16 -12.44 8.05
CA LYS A 286 5.41 -11.84 8.53
C LYS A 286 5.20 -11.11 9.86
N PRO A 287 5.99 -11.44 10.89
CA PRO A 287 5.96 -10.72 12.16
C PRO A 287 6.50 -9.30 11.96
N ALA A 288 5.97 -8.31 12.70
CA ALA A 288 6.34 -6.94 12.46
C ALA A 288 6.53 -6.10 13.73
N VAL A 289 7.43 -5.12 13.61
CA VAL A 289 7.47 -3.91 14.43
C VAL A 289 6.94 -2.76 13.57
N LEU A 290 5.85 -2.15 13.99
CA LEU A 290 5.18 -1.11 13.23
C LEU A 290 5.44 0.27 13.84
N VAL A 291 5.79 1.21 12.96
CA VAL A 291 6.06 2.61 13.31
C VAL A 291 5.08 3.49 12.53
N PRO A 292 3.87 3.77 13.04
CA PRO A 292 2.90 4.59 12.33
C PRO A 292 3.44 5.97 12.03
N TYR A 293 3.27 6.45 10.79
CA TYR A 293 3.69 7.80 10.42
C TYR A 293 2.81 8.85 11.13
N PRO A 294 3.39 9.74 11.96
CA PRO A 294 2.61 10.63 12.83
C PRO A 294 1.81 11.70 12.07
N PHE A 295 2.27 12.07 10.86
CA PHE A 295 1.62 13.07 10.01
C PHE A 295 0.74 12.45 8.92
N ALA A 296 0.43 11.16 9.04
CA ALA A 296 -0.49 10.51 8.13
C ALA A 296 -1.88 11.18 8.19
N THR A 297 -2.47 11.42 7.02
CA THR A 297 -3.80 12.02 6.94
C THR A 297 -4.78 11.23 7.81
N GLU A 298 -5.50 11.93 8.73
CA GLU A 298 -6.50 11.34 9.61
C GLU A 298 -6.00 10.19 10.51
N ALA A 299 -4.69 10.16 10.80
CA ALA A 299 -4.05 9.15 11.64
C ALA A 299 -4.34 7.69 11.20
N HIS A 300 -4.66 7.45 9.90
CA HIS A 300 -5.01 6.12 9.42
C HIS A 300 -3.94 5.08 9.68
N GLN A 301 -2.63 5.44 9.63
CA GLN A 301 -1.56 4.49 9.95
C GLN A 301 -1.60 4.04 11.40
N ARG A 302 -2.00 4.93 12.32
CA ARG A 302 -2.15 4.56 13.73
C ARG A 302 -3.30 3.55 13.89
N ALA A 303 -4.46 3.80 13.29
CA ALA A 303 -5.59 2.86 13.32
C ALA A 303 -5.21 1.50 12.72
N ASN A 304 -4.51 1.50 11.58
CA ASN A 304 -4.01 0.29 10.94
C ASN A 304 -3.06 -0.50 11.86
N ALA A 305 -2.08 0.18 12.51
CA ALA A 305 -1.14 -0.44 13.42
C ALA A 305 -1.83 -1.02 14.67
N THR A 306 -2.76 -0.26 15.27
CA THR A 306 -3.53 -0.70 16.45
C THR A 306 -4.28 -2.02 16.17
N ARG A 307 -4.80 -2.22 14.95
CA ARG A 307 -5.44 -3.49 14.58
C ARG A 307 -4.47 -4.67 14.62
N PHE A 308 -3.24 -4.49 14.09
CA PHE A 308 -2.22 -5.53 14.12
C PHE A 308 -1.71 -5.81 15.54
N GLU A 309 -1.55 -4.76 16.34
CA GLU A 309 -1.18 -4.86 17.76
C GLU A 309 -2.25 -5.61 18.56
N ALA A 310 -3.53 -5.23 18.41
CA ALA A 310 -4.66 -5.88 19.09
C ALA A 310 -4.81 -7.36 18.70
N ALA A 311 -4.43 -7.73 17.47
CA ALA A 311 -4.37 -9.10 17.03
C ALA A 311 -3.11 -9.85 17.54
N GLY A 312 -2.18 -9.17 18.20
CA GLY A 312 -0.89 -9.73 18.61
C GLY A 312 0.04 -10.07 17.43
N ALA A 313 -0.18 -9.47 16.27
CA ALA A 313 0.57 -9.70 15.03
C ALA A 313 1.75 -8.73 14.86
N ALA A 314 1.81 -7.67 15.67
CA ALA A 314 2.89 -6.69 15.64
C ALA A 314 3.15 -6.10 17.03
N ILE A 315 4.36 -5.57 17.20
CA ILE A 315 4.70 -4.61 18.27
C ILE A 315 4.63 -3.22 17.63
N VAL A 316 4.00 -2.26 18.33
CA VAL A 316 3.87 -0.90 17.84
C VAL A 316 4.79 0.04 18.64
N THR A 317 5.54 0.87 17.93
CA THR A 317 6.35 1.92 18.51
C THR A 317 6.13 3.24 17.74
N THR A 318 6.67 4.35 18.22
CA THR A 318 6.47 5.67 17.62
C THR A 318 7.80 6.31 17.21
N ASP A 319 7.75 7.31 16.31
CA ASP A 319 8.94 8.09 15.93
C ASP A 319 9.61 8.71 17.16
N ALA A 320 8.83 9.18 18.15
CA ALA A 320 9.35 9.75 19.39
C ALA A 320 10.10 8.71 20.25
N GLN A 321 9.55 7.48 20.36
CA GLN A 321 10.21 6.39 21.07
C GLN A 321 11.48 5.93 20.34
N LEU A 322 11.46 5.87 19.00
CA LEU A 322 12.67 5.58 18.24
C LEU A 322 13.76 6.65 18.47
N ALA A 323 13.38 7.92 18.45
CA ALA A 323 14.30 9.04 18.70
C ALA A 323 14.87 9.03 20.14
N SER A 324 14.15 8.49 21.11
CA SER A 324 14.64 8.30 22.49
C SER A 324 15.46 7.02 22.70
N GLY A 325 15.79 6.27 21.63
CA GLY A 325 16.64 5.09 21.70
C GLY A 325 15.91 3.79 22.05
N ALA A 326 14.59 3.69 21.85
CA ALA A 326 13.81 2.50 22.20
C ALA A 326 14.03 1.30 21.25
N LEU A 327 14.61 1.51 20.06
CA LEU A 327 14.71 0.45 19.05
C LEU A 327 15.39 -0.83 19.53
N PRO A 328 16.54 -0.81 20.25
CA PRO A 328 17.18 -2.04 20.73
C PRO A 328 16.28 -2.88 21.65
N ALA A 329 15.58 -2.25 22.58
CA ALA A 329 14.66 -2.94 23.50
C ALA A 329 13.47 -3.56 22.75
N VAL A 330 12.90 -2.82 21.80
CA VAL A 330 11.79 -3.30 20.95
C VAL A 330 12.24 -4.49 20.09
N LEU A 331 13.45 -4.43 19.51
CA LEU A 331 14.00 -5.53 18.72
C LEU A 331 14.30 -6.74 19.59
N ALA A 332 14.85 -6.56 20.79
CA ALA A 332 15.12 -7.64 21.73
C ALA A 332 13.83 -8.39 22.11
N GLU A 333 12.71 -7.67 22.33
CA GLU A 333 11.40 -8.30 22.55
C GLU A 333 10.92 -9.04 21.29
N ALA A 334 10.97 -8.37 20.12
CA ALA A 334 10.42 -8.92 18.88
C ALA A 334 11.19 -10.14 18.38
N THR A 335 12.52 -10.19 18.59
CA THR A 335 13.39 -11.29 18.14
C THR A 335 13.46 -12.48 19.10
N ALA A 336 12.88 -12.35 20.29
CA ALA A 336 12.75 -13.49 21.22
C ALA A 336 11.98 -14.64 20.54
N PRO A 337 12.50 -15.90 20.49
CA PRO A 337 11.98 -16.94 19.62
C PRO A 337 10.48 -17.21 19.79
N GLN A 338 10.01 -17.24 21.03
CA GLN A 338 8.59 -17.47 21.35
C GLN A 338 7.72 -16.29 20.89
N ARG A 339 8.22 -15.05 21.07
CA ARG A 339 7.51 -13.83 20.66
C ARG A 339 7.43 -13.74 19.15
N LEU A 340 8.54 -13.99 18.46
CA LEU A 340 8.62 -13.98 17.00
C LEU A 340 7.65 -15.01 16.38
N ALA A 341 7.63 -16.24 16.91
CA ALA A 341 6.71 -17.27 16.47
C ALA A 341 5.23 -16.88 16.67
N LEU A 342 4.90 -16.28 17.83
CA LEU A 342 3.55 -15.81 18.14
C LEU A 342 3.11 -14.69 17.19
N LEU A 343 3.96 -13.67 16.99
CA LEU A 343 3.70 -12.59 16.04
C LEU A 343 3.44 -13.11 14.63
N SER A 344 4.25 -14.10 14.17
CA SER A 344 4.09 -14.70 12.85
C SER A 344 2.78 -15.51 12.74
N ALA A 345 2.44 -16.31 13.75
CA ALA A 345 1.20 -17.08 13.76
C ALA A 345 -0.03 -16.16 13.70
N ASN A 346 -0.03 -15.09 14.48
CA ASN A 346 -1.12 -14.13 14.51
C ASN A 346 -1.21 -13.31 13.20
N ALA A 347 -0.07 -12.95 12.58
CA ALA A 347 -0.05 -12.31 11.27
C ALA A 347 -0.70 -13.21 10.20
N ARG A 348 -0.41 -14.51 10.19
CA ARG A 348 -1.05 -15.49 9.30
C ARG A 348 -2.56 -15.56 9.50
N GLN A 349 -3.06 -15.48 10.74
CA GLN A 349 -4.50 -15.45 11.01
C GLN A 349 -5.17 -14.24 10.39
N LEU A 350 -4.54 -13.05 10.44
CA LEU A 350 -5.04 -11.86 9.76
C LEU A 350 -5.09 -12.01 8.24
N GLY A 351 -4.20 -12.80 7.67
CA GLY A 351 -4.07 -13.05 6.23
C GLY A 351 -4.89 -14.24 5.69
N GLN A 352 -5.65 -14.95 6.51
CA GLN A 352 -6.40 -16.15 6.09
C GLN A 352 -7.49 -15.87 5.05
N ASN A 353 -8.07 -14.69 5.07
CA ASN A 353 -8.98 -14.27 4.00
C ASN A 353 -8.17 -13.93 2.76
N ASP A 354 -8.57 -14.44 1.59
CA ASP A 354 -8.00 -14.02 0.32
C ASP A 354 -8.75 -12.81 -0.23
N PRO A 355 -8.24 -11.58 -0.02
CA PRO A 355 -8.90 -10.36 -0.49
C PRO A 355 -9.08 -10.35 -2.01
N LEU A 356 -8.09 -10.86 -2.74
CA LEU A 356 -8.12 -10.87 -4.19
C LEU A 356 -9.21 -11.81 -4.72
N ALA A 357 -9.32 -13.02 -4.18
CA ALA A 357 -10.37 -13.97 -4.57
C ALA A 357 -11.77 -13.40 -4.28
N GLN A 358 -11.98 -12.76 -3.12
CA GLN A 358 -13.25 -12.12 -2.78
C GLN A 358 -13.60 -10.97 -3.75
N ILE A 359 -12.62 -10.13 -4.10
CA ILE A 359 -12.79 -9.04 -5.05
C ILE A 359 -13.12 -9.58 -6.44
N LEU A 360 -12.42 -10.60 -6.91
CA LEU A 360 -12.66 -11.21 -8.22
C LEU A 360 -14.06 -11.81 -8.30
N ALA A 361 -14.48 -12.57 -7.30
CA ALA A 361 -15.84 -13.12 -7.24
C ALA A 361 -16.90 -12.00 -7.26
N ARG A 362 -16.61 -10.86 -6.58
CA ARG A 362 -17.52 -9.71 -6.62
C ARG A 362 -17.55 -9.02 -7.97
N ILE A 363 -16.42 -8.88 -8.65
CA ILE A 363 -16.35 -8.36 -10.02
C ILE A 363 -17.20 -9.23 -10.96
N ASP A 364 -17.05 -10.54 -10.89
CA ASP A 364 -17.84 -11.48 -11.69
C ASP A 364 -19.35 -11.29 -11.45
N SER A 365 -19.76 -11.18 -10.19
CA SER A 365 -21.16 -10.91 -9.83
C SER A 365 -21.69 -9.57 -10.36
N LEU A 366 -20.87 -8.51 -10.35
CA LEU A 366 -21.27 -7.19 -10.82
C LEU A 366 -21.34 -7.08 -12.33
N VAL A 367 -20.51 -7.84 -13.05
CA VAL A 367 -20.42 -7.81 -14.52
C VAL A 367 -21.33 -8.85 -15.16
N CYS A 368 -21.34 -10.10 -14.68
CA CYS A 368 -22.14 -11.19 -15.27
C CYS A 368 -23.63 -11.11 -14.91
N GLY A 369 -23.98 -10.59 -13.74
CA GLY A 369 -25.39 -10.43 -13.32
C GLY A 369 -26.22 -9.47 -14.19
N ARG A 370 -25.61 -8.86 -15.21
CA ARG A 370 -26.26 -7.92 -16.16
C ARG A 370 -26.66 -8.54 -17.48
N GLY A 371 -26.20 -9.75 -17.79
CA GLY A 371 -26.58 -10.47 -19.01
C GLY A 371 -27.96 -11.13 -18.92
N GLN A 372 -28.64 -11.04 -17.78
CA GLN A 372 -29.93 -11.69 -17.53
C GLN A 372 -31.07 -10.72 -17.17
N ALA A 373 -30.88 -9.41 -17.33
CA ALA A 373 -31.92 -8.41 -17.07
C ALA A 373 -32.23 -7.54 -18.30
#